data_9330a82f1e43db8862fbf6b1107fdb39
#
_entry.id   9330a82f1e43db8862fbf6b1107fdb39
#
_cell.length_a   1.000
_cell.length_b   1.000
_cell.length_c   1.000
_cell.angle_alpha   90.00
_cell.angle_beta   90.00
_cell.angle_gamma   90.00
#
_symmetry.space_group_name_H-M   'P 1'
#
loop_
_entity.id
_entity.type
_entity.pdbx_description
1 polymer ?
#
loop_
_entity_poly.entity_id
_entity_poly.type
_entity_poly.pdbx_seq_one_letter_code
_entity_poly.pdbx_strand_id
1 'polypeptide(L)'
;MRALGKGLIRMCPISRRHPARVTLRARMPPVYQQSVRGTCVAAAVTALLEYYEDCKTRLSLQYLYEVTKELDAAWIARNIASLAADGTADDEFCAVFRRQTDQIRSVAAANGAGSPAVRAFVKAFADNLAANKSLKGGALIRRCFEAVETHGICRYSIWPYANMQVTQMFGGGDAAEYPPGAHEDARKHRVLSGLYLLRAPNNVDEMRGILAGANGRRPMPVCVGLSIFDGCVENGRFEFPVAEEKDGRLVSKNAFKGVHEVLLVGYEDDSAEKGGGRFILRNSWGAGWGDGGYGTVSYAYVECFSNEAGTILQDMVDYVGDGYNGLNTIPELDAQGVRVKRSREIDGVGNGKVVVLAIAVAAVTAAITWVMAKIF
;
A
#
# COMPACT_ATOMS: atom_id res chain seq x y z
N MET A 1 0.83 -46.61 -8.68
CA MET A 1 0.65 -45.74 -7.50
C MET A 1 1.98 -45.09 -7.16
N ARG A 2 2.26 -43.93 -7.72
CA ARG A 2 3.44 -43.12 -7.32
C ARG A 2 2.94 -42.08 -6.33
N ALA A 3 3.55 -42.11 -5.14
CA ALA A 3 3.29 -41.17 -4.08
C ALA A 3 3.36 -39.72 -4.63
N LEU A 4 2.25 -39.00 -4.58
CA LEU A 4 2.22 -37.57 -4.77
C LEU A 4 3.16 -36.96 -3.73
N GLY A 5 4.28 -36.46 -4.21
CA GLY A 5 5.29 -35.84 -3.39
C GLY A 5 4.63 -34.76 -2.55
N LYS A 6 4.76 -34.89 -1.24
CA LYS A 6 4.61 -33.78 -0.32
C LYS A 6 5.42 -32.64 -0.93
N GLY A 7 4.73 -31.65 -1.51
CA GLY A 7 5.37 -30.42 -1.93
C GLY A 7 6.04 -29.85 -0.68
N LEU A 8 7.30 -30.17 -0.51
CA LEU A 8 8.13 -29.54 0.49
C LEU A 8 8.10 -28.04 0.14
N ILE A 9 7.36 -27.27 0.92
CA ILE A 9 7.71 -25.88 1.13
C ILE A 9 9.18 -25.97 1.54
N ARG A 10 10.09 -25.64 0.61
CA ARG A 10 11.51 -25.60 0.93
C ARG A 10 11.63 -24.56 2.02
N MET A 11 11.77 -25.02 3.26
CA MET A 11 12.18 -24.16 4.36
C MET A 11 13.52 -23.57 3.95
N CYS A 12 13.52 -22.32 3.47
CA CYS A 12 14.77 -21.59 3.36
C CYS A 12 15.40 -21.61 4.75
N PRO A 13 16.66 -22.04 4.91
CA PRO A 13 17.29 -22.03 6.21
C PRO A 13 17.27 -20.61 6.73
N ILE A 14 16.57 -20.38 7.85
CA ILE A 14 16.49 -19.07 8.48
C ILE A 14 17.92 -18.61 8.75
N SER A 15 18.29 -17.50 8.13
CA SER A 15 19.60 -16.91 8.34
C SER A 15 19.75 -16.57 9.83
N ARG A 16 20.77 -17.13 10.49
CA ARG A 16 21.10 -16.85 11.90
C ARG A 16 21.68 -15.44 12.13
N ARG A 17 21.52 -14.54 11.13
CA ARG A 17 22.07 -13.17 11.18
C ARG A 17 21.30 -12.25 12.12
N HIS A 18 20.11 -12.64 12.57
CA HIS A 18 19.21 -11.82 13.37
C HIS A 18 18.91 -12.50 14.70
N PRO A 19 18.54 -11.76 15.77
CA PRO A 19 18.02 -12.35 17.00
C PRO A 19 16.84 -13.29 16.71
N ALA A 20 16.67 -14.34 17.52
CA ALA A 20 15.54 -15.26 17.34
C ALA A 20 14.17 -14.63 17.67
N ARG A 21 14.17 -13.50 18.37
CA ARG A 21 12.95 -12.78 18.73
C ARG A 21 13.21 -11.27 18.75
N VAL A 22 12.28 -10.53 18.16
CA VAL A 22 12.23 -9.07 18.20
C VAL A 22 10.79 -8.64 18.44
N THR A 23 10.59 -7.58 19.24
CA THR A 23 9.28 -6.93 19.38
C THR A 23 9.42 -5.42 19.54
N LEU A 24 8.68 -4.68 18.76
CA LEU A 24 8.58 -3.22 18.82
C LEU A 24 7.28 -2.78 19.51
N ARG A 25 6.45 -3.74 19.94
CA ARG A 25 5.08 -3.51 20.46
C ARG A 25 5.01 -2.42 21.54
N ALA A 26 5.95 -2.41 22.47
CA ALA A 26 5.96 -1.45 23.58
C ALA A 26 6.18 0.01 23.14
N ARG A 27 6.66 0.21 21.92
CA ARG A 27 6.94 1.53 21.32
C ARG A 27 5.89 1.93 20.27
N MET A 28 4.86 1.12 20.08
CA MET A 28 3.82 1.41 19.09
C MET A 28 2.78 2.39 19.64
N PRO A 29 2.21 3.24 18.77
CA PRO A 29 1.07 4.09 19.15
C PRO A 29 -0.17 3.26 19.49
N PRO A 30 -1.22 3.85 20.11
CA PRO A 30 -2.49 3.16 20.36
C PRO A 30 -3.09 2.58 19.07
N VAL A 31 -3.70 1.39 19.17
CA VAL A 31 -4.30 0.68 18.04
C VAL A 31 -5.46 1.46 17.44
N TYR A 32 -5.54 1.48 16.10
CA TYR A 32 -6.65 2.08 15.38
C TYR A 32 -7.85 1.13 15.27
N GLN A 33 -9.04 1.72 15.15
CA GLN A 33 -10.27 1.02 14.80
C GLN A 33 -10.75 1.57 13.45
N GLN A 34 -10.46 0.87 12.36
CA GLN A 34 -10.88 1.27 11.01
C GLN A 34 -12.38 1.06 10.77
N SER A 35 -13.03 0.22 11.62
CA SER A 35 -14.41 -0.20 11.42
C SER A 35 -14.60 -0.83 10.03
N VAL A 36 -15.63 -0.44 9.31
CA VAL A 36 -16.02 -1.00 8.01
C VAL A 36 -15.39 -0.29 6.80
N ARG A 37 -14.64 0.78 7.01
CA ARG A 37 -13.91 1.48 5.94
C ARG A 37 -12.65 0.74 5.52
N GLY A 38 -12.33 0.74 4.22
CA GLY A 38 -11.10 0.14 3.68
C GLY A 38 -9.84 0.97 3.94
N THR A 39 -9.65 1.44 5.18
CA THR A 39 -8.54 2.33 5.58
C THR A 39 -7.34 1.58 6.17
N CYS A 40 -7.24 0.27 5.97
CA CYS A 40 -6.17 -0.55 6.57
C CYS A 40 -4.77 -0.07 6.18
N VAL A 41 -4.54 0.29 4.91
CA VAL A 41 -3.25 0.83 4.43
C VAL A 41 -2.92 2.14 5.14
N ALA A 42 -3.86 3.10 5.16
CA ALA A 42 -3.64 4.37 5.86
C ALA A 42 -3.40 4.17 7.36
N ALA A 43 -4.07 3.20 8.00
CA ALA A 43 -3.87 2.89 9.42
C ALA A 43 -2.47 2.29 9.69
N ALA A 44 -2.00 1.38 8.83
CA ALA A 44 -0.67 0.79 8.94
C ALA A 44 0.44 1.83 8.71
N VAL A 45 0.32 2.63 7.64
CA VAL A 45 1.30 3.67 7.29
C VAL A 45 1.30 4.80 8.33
N THR A 46 0.13 5.24 8.82
CA THR A 46 0.08 6.23 9.91
C THR A 46 0.79 5.72 11.16
N ALA A 47 0.58 4.46 11.54
CA ALA A 47 1.26 3.88 12.71
C ALA A 47 2.78 3.73 12.49
N LEU A 48 3.22 3.43 11.27
CA LEU A 48 4.63 3.42 10.88
C LEU A 48 5.26 4.80 11.04
N LEU A 49 4.57 5.86 10.57
CA LEU A 49 5.03 7.25 10.69
C LEU A 49 5.06 7.72 12.15
N GLU A 50 4.01 7.42 12.93
CA GLU A 50 4.01 7.73 14.36
C GLU A 50 5.15 7.04 15.09
N TYR A 51 5.44 5.76 14.77
CA TYR A 51 6.61 5.06 15.32
C TYR A 51 7.91 5.72 14.89
N TYR A 52 8.01 6.12 13.63
CA TYR A 52 9.18 6.82 13.09
C TYR A 52 9.45 8.14 13.82
N GLU A 53 8.41 8.90 14.16
CA GLU A 53 8.46 10.14 14.95
C GLU A 53 8.51 9.88 16.47
N ASP A 54 8.86 8.68 16.93
CA ASP A 54 8.90 8.29 18.34
C ASP A 54 7.57 8.49 19.09
N CYS A 55 6.44 8.41 18.38
CA CYS A 55 5.08 8.61 18.90
C CYS A 55 4.87 9.96 19.61
N LYS A 56 5.66 10.98 19.27
CA LYS A 56 5.53 12.33 19.84
C LYS A 56 4.25 13.03 19.41
N THR A 57 3.75 12.67 18.23
CA THR A 57 2.58 13.29 17.62
C THR A 57 1.61 12.21 17.13
N ARG A 58 0.32 12.38 17.45
CA ARG A 58 -0.74 11.56 16.82
C ARG A 58 -1.09 12.15 15.46
N LEU A 59 -1.04 11.31 14.43
CA LEU A 59 -1.24 11.68 13.05
C LEU A 59 -2.64 11.27 12.55
N SER A 60 -3.14 11.93 11.52
CA SER A 60 -4.48 11.74 10.99
C SER A 60 -4.53 10.68 9.90
N LEU A 61 -4.90 9.48 10.27
CA LEU A 61 -5.20 8.43 9.28
C LEU A 61 -6.33 8.85 8.31
N GLN A 62 -7.27 9.72 8.76
CA GLN A 62 -8.35 10.27 7.93
C GLN A 62 -7.77 11.09 6.77
N TYR A 63 -6.88 12.04 7.09
CA TYR A 63 -6.21 12.87 6.10
C TYR A 63 -5.42 12.02 5.10
N LEU A 64 -4.60 11.11 5.61
CA LEU A 64 -3.77 10.26 4.77
C LEU A 64 -4.61 9.41 3.82
N TYR A 65 -5.71 8.85 4.31
CA TYR A 65 -6.63 8.07 3.48
C TYR A 65 -7.23 8.90 2.34
N GLU A 66 -7.75 10.10 2.63
CA GLU A 66 -8.40 10.93 1.61
C GLU A 66 -7.40 11.36 0.52
N VAL A 67 -6.22 11.87 0.91
CA VAL A 67 -5.17 12.22 -0.06
C VAL A 67 -4.73 11.00 -0.89
N THR A 68 -4.59 9.83 -0.26
CA THR A 68 -4.25 8.59 -0.99
C THR A 68 -5.31 8.25 -2.02
N LYS A 69 -6.59 8.41 -1.69
CA LYS A 69 -7.70 8.14 -2.63
C LYS A 69 -7.73 9.12 -3.81
N GLU A 70 -7.36 10.37 -3.58
CA GLU A 70 -7.20 11.36 -4.65
C GLU A 70 -6.07 10.99 -5.61
N LEU A 71 -4.93 10.57 -5.07
CA LEU A 71 -3.79 10.11 -5.89
C LEU A 71 -4.12 8.83 -6.67
N ASP A 72 -4.82 7.87 -6.05
CA ASP A 72 -5.32 6.67 -6.73
C ASP A 72 -6.24 7.04 -7.90
N ALA A 73 -7.20 7.93 -7.67
CA ALA A 73 -8.15 8.34 -8.70
C ALA A 73 -7.44 9.04 -9.88
N ALA A 74 -6.50 9.93 -9.58
CA ALA A 74 -5.70 10.62 -10.59
C ALA A 74 -4.82 9.64 -11.40
N TRP A 75 -4.22 8.65 -10.73
CA TRP A 75 -3.42 7.61 -11.37
C TRP A 75 -4.24 6.72 -12.30
N ILE A 76 -5.40 6.25 -11.84
CA ILE A 76 -6.33 5.45 -12.65
C ILE A 76 -6.79 6.25 -13.86
N ALA A 77 -7.23 7.49 -13.68
CA ALA A 77 -7.73 8.34 -14.76
C ALA A 77 -6.67 8.57 -15.85
N ARG A 78 -5.43 8.84 -15.45
CA ARG A 78 -4.30 9.04 -16.38
C ARG A 78 -4.03 7.79 -17.21
N ASN A 79 -3.96 6.62 -16.58
CA ASN A 79 -3.72 5.36 -17.29
C ASN A 79 -4.87 4.95 -18.21
N ILE A 80 -6.13 5.16 -17.80
CA ILE A 80 -7.30 4.94 -18.65
C ILE A 80 -7.26 5.86 -19.88
N ALA A 81 -6.89 7.12 -19.71
CA ALA A 81 -6.76 8.06 -20.83
C ALA A 81 -5.68 7.62 -21.83
N SER A 82 -4.51 7.19 -21.37
CA SER A 82 -3.43 6.68 -22.22
C SER A 82 -3.84 5.38 -22.94
N LEU A 83 -4.47 4.44 -22.24
CA LEU A 83 -4.98 3.22 -22.86
C LEU A 83 -6.00 3.51 -23.99
N ALA A 84 -6.85 4.51 -23.81
CA ALA A 84 -7.82 4.91 -24.83
C ALA A 84 -7.18 5.63 -26.04
N ALA A 85 -6.11 6.40 -25.80
CA ALA A 85 -5.44 7.21 -26.82
C ALA A 85 -4.48 6.38 -27.67
N ASP A 86 -3.58 5.64 -27.07
CA ASP A 86 -2.47 4.95 -27.73
C ASP A 86 -2.23 3.50 -27.28
N GLY A 87 -3.07 2.97 -26.37
CA GLY A 87 -2.96 1.61 -25.86
C GLY A 87 -1.86 1.44 -24.80
N THR A 88 -1.28 2.53 -24.29
CA THR A 88 -0.22 2.48 -23.27
C THR A 88 -0.77 2.69 -21.86
N ALA A 89 -0.06 2.17 -20.87
CA ALA A 89 -0.24 2.45 -19.45
C ALA A 89 1.08 2.18 -18.74
N ASP A 90 1.26 2.75 -17.55
CA ASP A 90 2.45 2.48 -16.77
C ASP A 90 2.57 1.01 -16.34
N ASP A 91 3.80 0.57 -16.04
CA ASP A 91 4.07 -0.84 -15.72
C ASP A 91 3.34 -1.31 -14.45
N GLU A 92 3.16 -0.42 -13.46
CA GLU A 92 2.43 -0.72 -12.26
C GLU A 92 0.94 -0.94 -12.55
N PHE A 93 0.33 -0.07 -13.36
CA PHE A 93 -1.05 -0.22 -13.79
C PHE A 93 -1.24 -1.53 -14.56
N CYS A 94 -0.30 -1.84 -15.45
CA CYS A 94 -0.29 -3.11 -16.18
C CYS A 94 -0.12 -4.32 -15.25
N ALA A 95 0.67 -4.22 -14.21
CA ALA A 95 0.85 -5.31 -13.25
C ALA A 95 -0.43 -5.55 -12.42
N VAL A 96 -1.05 -4.47 -11.92
CA VAL A 96 -2.28 -4.53 -11.12
C VAL A 96 -3.48 -5.03 -11.96
N PHE A 97 -3.61 -4.55 -13.20
CA PHE A 97 -4.73 -4.85 -14.10
C PHE A 97 -4.32 -5.68 -15.31
N ARG A 98 -3.36 -6.60 -15.14
CA ARG A 98 -2.72 -7.36 -16.22
C ARG A 98 -3.71 -7.94 -17.24
N ARG A 99 -4.70 -8.67 -16.74
CA ARG A 99 -5.68 -9.32 -17.63
C ARG A 99 -6.39 -8.32 -18.54
N GLN A 100 -6.81 -7.20 -18.00
CA GLN A 100 -7.56 -6.16 -18.73
C GLN A 100 -6.64 -5.42 -19.71
N THR A 101 -5.45 -5.05 -19.27
CA THR A 101 -4.47 -4.35 -20.12
C THR A 101 -3.97 -5.24 -21.26
N ASP A 102 -3.74 -6.53 -21.02
CA ASP A 102 -3.38 -7.48 -22.08
C ASP A 102 -4.51 -7.66 -23.10
N GLN A 103 -5.77 -7.71 -22.66
CA GLN A 103 -6.93 -7.74 -23.57
C GLN A 103 -7.02 -6.46 -24.41
N ILE A 104 -6.85 -5.28 -23.80
CA ILE A 104 -6.87 -4.00 -24.51
C ILE A 104 -5.75 -3.95 -25.54
N ARG A 105 -4.53 -4.38 -25.18
CA ARG A 105 -3.38 -4.44 -26.10
C ARG A 105 -3.64 -5.39 -27.27
N SER A 106 -4.27 -6.55 -27.03
CA SER A 106 -4.65 -7.48 -28.08
C SER A 106 -5.67 -6.87 -29.06
N VAL A 107 -6.68 -6.16 -28.54
CA VAL A 107 -7.65 -5.44 -29.39
C VAL A 107 -6.98 -4.31 -30.16
N ALA A 108 -6.04 -3.57 -29.55
CA ALA A 108 -5.27 -2.51 -30.18
C ALA A 108 -4.39 -3.04 -31.33
N ALA A 109 -3.75 -4.19 -31.12
CA ALA A 109 -2.95 -4.85 -32.16
C ALA A 109 -3.78 -5.26 -33.39
N ALA A 110 -5.03 -5.69 -33.18
CA ALA A 110 -5.93 -6.12 -34.25
C ALA A 110 -6.63 -4.97 -34.98
N ASN A 111 -6.92 -3.84 -34.31
CA ASN A 111 -7.79 -2.78 -34.81
C ASN A 111 -7.12 -1.39 -34.91
N GLY A 112 -5.87 -1.29 -34.46
CA GLY A 112 -5.16 -0.03 -34.29
C GLY A 112 -5.43 0.60 -32.90
N ALA A 113 -4.38 1.18 -32.32
CA ALA A 113 -4.49 1.97 -31.11
C ALA A 113 -5.45 3.16 -31.32
N GLY A 114 -6.25 3.49 -30.28
CA GLY A 114 -7.24 4.57 -30.35
C GLY A 114 -8.45 4.29 -31.25
N SER A 115 -8.61 3.06 -31.78
CA SER A 115 -9.77 2.68 -32.58
C SER A 115 -11.08 2.69 -31.75
N PRO A 116 -12.28 2.75 -32.37
CA PRO A 116 -13.54 2.62 -31.68
C PRO A 116 -13.65 1.32 -30.85
N ALA A 117 -13.06 0.22 -31.34
CA ALA A 117 -13.03 -1.06 -30.63
C ALA A 117 -12.20 -0.97 -29.33
N VAL A 118 -11.01 -0.35 -29.38
CA VAL A 118 -10.17 -0.10 -28.19
C VAL A 118 -10.91 0.79 -27.20
N ARG A 119 -11.47 1.92 -27.65
CA ARG A 119 -12.24 2.82 -26.78
C ARG A 119 -13.42 2.13 -26.10
N ALA A 120 -14.15 1.27 -26.81
CA ALA A 120 -15.25 0.52 -26.22
C ALA A 120 -14.78 -0.44 -25.11
N PHE A 121 -13.66 -1.13 -25.32
CA PHE A 121 -13.06 -2.01 -24.32
C PHE A 121 -12.55 -1.24 -23.10
N VAL A 122 -11.85 -0.12 -23.33
CA VAL A 122 -11.36 0.76 -22.26
C VAL A 122 -12.52 1.34 -21.47
N LYS A 123 -13.62 1.74 -22.14
CA LYS A 123 -14.83 2.21 -21.47
C LYS A 123 -15.44 1.14 -20.57
N ALA A 124 -15.62 -0.06 -21.07
CA ALA A 124 -16.17 -1.17 -20.28
C ALA A 124 -15.30 -1.49 -19.06
N PHE A 125 -13.96 -1.41 -19.21
CA PHE A 125 -13.03 -1.57 -18.13
C PHE A 125 -13.15 -0.43 -17.10
N ALA A 126 -13.21 0.82 -17.54
CA ALA A 126 -13.39 1.97 -16.67
C ALA A 126 -14.73 1.93 -15.90
N ASP A 127 -15.82 1.56 -16.57
CA ASP A 127 -17.13 1.38 -15.94
C ASP A 127 -17.09 0.26 -14.86
N ASN A 128 -16.37 -0.82 -15.13
CA ASN A 128 -16.16 -1.91 -14.17
C ASN A 128 -15.35 -1.44 -12.95
N LEU A 129 -14.26 -0.69 -13.17
CA LEU A 129 -13.49 -0.08 -12.07
C LEU A 129 -14.36 0.87 -11.22
N ALA A 130 -15.18 1.72 -11.88
CA ALA A 130 -16.09 2.63 -11.20
C ALA A 130 -17.17 1.89 -10.38
N ALA A 131 -17.61 0.72 -10.83
CA ALA A 131 -18.57 -0.13 -10.11
C ALA A 131 -17.93 -0.96 -8.98
N ASN A 132 -16.60 -1.14 -8.99
CA ASN A 132 -15.91 -2.01 -8.04
C ASN A 132 -15.74 -1.33 -6.68
N LYS A 133 -16.54 -1.79 -5.70
CA LYS A 133 -16.54 -1.25 -4.33
C LYS A 133 -15.21 -1.47 -3.60
N SER A 134 -14.47 -2.53 -3.91
CA SER A 134 -13.18 -2.82 -3.27
C SER A 134 -12.13 -1.78 -3.65
N LEU A 135 -12.09 -1.36 -4.91
CA LEU A 135 -11.20 -0.29 -5.36
C LEU A 135 -11.61 1.08 -4.80
N LYS A 136 -12.90 1.30 -4.57
CA LYS A 136 -13.38 2.52 -3.91
C LYS A 136 -12.97 2.59 -2.44
N GLY A 137 -12.86 1.45 -1.75
CA GLY A 137 -12.55 1.37 -0.33
C GLY A 137 -11.07 1.19 0.00
N GLY A 138 -10.31 0.44 -0.81
CA GLY A 138 -8.92 0.11 -0.56
C GLY A 138 -7.93 1.17 -1.07
N ALA A 139 -6.65 0.97 -0.79
CA ALA A 139 -5.52 1.75 -1.31
C ALA A 139 -4.29 0.82 -1.46
N LEU A 140 -3.27 1.27 -2.19
CA LEU A 140 -1.97 0.61 -2.28
C LEU A 140 -0.98 1.29 -1.34
N ILE A 141 -0.04 0.53 -0.74
CA ILE A 141 1.02 1.08 0.10
C ILE A 141 1.79 2.17 -0.67
N ARG A 142 2.12 1.91 -1.93
CA ARG A 142 2.82 2.87 -2.79
C ARG A 142 2.11 4.21 -2.87
N ARG A 143 0.78 4.22 -3.08
CA ARG A 143 0.01 5.48 -3.16
C ARG A 143 -0.01 6.20 -1.82
N CYS A 144 -0.10 5.44 -0.74
CA CYS A 144 -0.04 6.00 0.61
C CYS A 144 1.34 6.61 0.91
N PHE A 145 2.42 5.98 0.46
CA PHE A 145 3.77 6.53 0.55
C PHE A 145 3.94 7.79 -0.32
N GLU A 146 3.41 7.78 -1.54
CA GLU A 146 3.38 8.97 -2.41
C GLU A 146 2.60 10.13 -1.75
N ALA A 147 1.49 9.83 -1.07
CA ALA A 147 0.75 10.83 -0.30
C ALA A 147 1.59 11.44 0.82
N VAL A 148 2.28 10.60 1.60
CA VAL A 148 3.17 11.06 2.67
C VAL A 148 4.31 11.92 2.13
N GLU A 149 4.89 11.53 1.02
CA GLU A 149 6.01 12.24 0.41
C GLU A 149 5.59 13.57 -0.20
N THR A 150 4.48 13.59 -0.92
CA THR A 150 4.04 14.78 -1.66
C THR A 150 3.24 15.76 -0.80
N HIS A 151 2.39 15.27 0.07
CA HIS A 151 1.45 16.06 0.89
C HIS A 151 1.81 16.03 2.37
N GLY A 152 2.37 14.93 2.86
CA GLY A 152 2.55 14.70 4.30
C GLY A 152 1.29 14.15 4.95
N ILE A 153 1.22 14.32 6.28
CA ILE A 153 0.09 13.87 7.08
C ILE A 153 -0.18 14.86 8.21
N CYS A 154 -1.40 15.38 8.35
CA CYS A 154 -1.70 16.32 9.41
C CYS A 154 -1.88 15.64 10.77
N ARG A 155 -1.83 16.43 11.84
CA ARG A 155 -2.08 15.93 13.20
C ARG A 155 -3.53 15.45 13.35
N TYR A 156 -3.69 14.40 14.16
CA TYR A 156 -5.00 13.86 14.52
C TYR A 156 -5.96 14.90 15.09
N SER A 157 -5.45 15.88 15.86
CA SER A 157 -6.25 16.95 16.45
C SER A 157 -6.91 17.88 15.43
N ILE A 158 -6.39 17.95 14.21
CA ILE A 158 -6.93 18.75 13.11
C ILE A 158 -8.03 17.97 12.39
N TRP A 159 -7.77 16.70 12.10
CA TRP A 159 -8.75 15.83 11.46
C TRP A 159 -8.81 14.45 12.12
N PRO A 160 -9.57 14.31 13.20
CA PRO A 160 -9.75 13.02 13.87
C PRO A 160 -10.40 12.01 12.92
N TYR A 161 -10.01 10.74 13.06
CA TYR A 161 -10.68 9.66 12.34
C TYR A 161 -12.11 9.48 12.84
N ALA A 162 -13.08 9.71 11.96
CA ALA A 162 -14.48 9.47 12.26
C ALA A 162 -14.86 8.04 11.84
N ASN A 163 -15.37 7.26 12.79
CA ASN A 163 -16.06 6.02 12.48
C ASN A 163 -17.33 6.33 11.68
N MET A 164 -17.24 6.30 10.36
CA MET A 164 -18.39 6.51 9.51
C MET A 164 -19.40 5.38 9.66
N GLN A 165 -20.67 5.72 9.72
CA GLN A 165 -21.76 4.75 9.65
C GLN A 165 -21.77 4.07 8.26
N VAL A 166 -22.25 2.83 8.20
CA VAL A 166 -22.29 2.00 6.97
C VAL A 166 -22.92 2.70 5.76
N THR A 167 -23.88 3.61 6.01
CA THR A 167 -24.56 4.40 4.98
C THR A 167 -23.66 5.39 4.24
N GLN A 168 -22.56 5.83 4.87
CA GLN A 168 -21.57 6.76 4.27
C GLN A 168 -20.45 6.04 3.51
N MET A 169 -20.37 4.72 3.63
CA MET A 169 -19.31 3.91 3.00
C MET A 169 -19.40 3.79 1.49
N PHE A 170 -20.60 3.87 0.93
CA PHE A 170 -20.90 3.51 -0.45
C PHE A 170 -21.57 4.64 -1.24
N GLY A 171 -21.88 5.74 -0.60
CA GLY A 171 -22.30 6.95 -1.30
C GLY A 171 -21.09 7.47 -2.10
N GLY A 172 -21.28 7.81 -3.37
CA GLY A 172 -20.36 8.71 -4.06
C GLY A 172 -20.41 10.04 -3.32
N GLY A 173 -19.72 10.07 -2.17
CA GLY A 173 -19.62 11.27 -1.37
C GLY A 173 -18.83 12.29 -2.17
N ASP A 174 -19.27 13.53 -2.07
CA ASP A 174 -18.52 14.70 -2.46
C ASP A 174 -17.08 14.57 -1.96
N ALA A 175 -16.13 15.13 -2.71
CA ALA A 175 -14.74 15.20 -2.30
C ALA A 175 -14.65 15.60 -0.82
N ALA A 176 -13.83 14.90 -0.05
CA ALA A 176 -13.73 15.15 1.39
C ALA A 176 -13.37 16.62 1.61
N GLU A 177 -14.19 17.33 2.38
CA GLU A 177 -13.88 18.70 2.74
C GLU A 177 -12.77 18.70 3.80
N TYR A 178 -11.58 19.13 3.39
CA TYR A 178 -10.42 19.20 4.27
C TYR A 178 -10.61 20.29 5.32
N PRO A 179 -10.42 19.99 6.61
CA PRO A 179 -10.45 21.01 7.64
C PRO A 179 -9.45 22.15 7.37
N PRO A 180 -9.78 23.41 7.73
CA PRO A 180 -8.86 24.54 7.60
C PRO A 180 -7.49 24.23 8.21
N GLY A 181 -6.41 24.52 7.47
CA GLY A 181 -5.04 24.30 7.92
C GLY A 181 -4.53 22.85 7.82
N ALA A 182 -5.36 21.88 7.41
CA ALA A 182 -4.95 20.48 7.34
C ALA A 182 -3.76 20.26 6.40
N HIS A 183 -3.80 20.84 5.21
CA HIS A 183 -2.69 20.74 4.23
C HIS A 183 -1.42 21.46 4.69
N GLU A 184 -1.56 22.61 5.38
CA GLU A 184 -0.41 23.35 5.91
C GLU A 184 0.28 22.55 7.02
N ASP A 185 -0.51 21.98 7.93
CA ASP A 185 0.02 21.16 9.01
C ASP A 185 0.64 19.86 8.48
N ALA A 186 0.03 19.22 7.50
CA ALA A 186 0.51 17.99 6.89
C ALA A 186 1.93 18.14 6.30
N ARG A 187 2.23 19.28 5.69
CA ARG A 187 3.57 19.55 5.14
C ARG A 187 4.69 19.50 6.18
N LYS A 188 4.37 19.67 7.46
CA LYS A 188 5.33 19.58 8.58
C LYS A 188 5.70 18.14 8.93
N HIS A 189 4.89 17.18 8.49
CA HIS A 189 5.03 15.75 8.74
C HIS A 189 5.19 14.99 7.41
N ARG A 190 6.08 15.46 6.55
CA ARG A 190 6.44 14.80 5.29
C ARG A 190 7.67 13.93 5.50
N VAL A 191 7.70 12.79 4.86
CA VAL A 191 8.92 11.98 4.72
C VAL A 191 9.43 12.15 3.30
N LEU A 192 10.47 12.96 3.14
CA LEU A 192 11.00 13.34 1.82
C LEU A 192 11.94 12.28 1.22
N SER A 193 12.39 11.33 2.03
CA SER A 193 13.23 10.22 1.60
C SER A 193 13.15 9.08 2.60
N GLY A 194 13.54 7.87 2.17
CA GLY A 194 13.55 6.71 3.05
C GLY A 194 12.29 5.86 3.02
N LEU A 195 11.21 6.30 2.36
CA LEU A 195 10.07 5.43 2.07
C LEU A 195 10.53 4.34 1.10
N TYR A 196 10.43 3.10 1.53
CA TYR A 196 10.98 1.95 0.83
C TYR A 196 9.92 0.87 0.61
N LEU A 197 9.69 0.51 -0.63
CA LEU A 197 8.90 -0.65 -1.01
C LEU A 197 9.82 -1.85 -1.20
N LEU A 198 9.54 -2.94 -0.51
CA LEU A 198 10.29 -4.18 -0.67
C LEU A 198 10.10 -4.71 -2.10
N ARG A 199 11.21 -5.08 -2.77
CA ARG A 199 11.16 -5.66 -4.11
C ARG A 199 10.45 -7.01 -4.16
N ALA A 200 10.64 -7.79 -3.11
CA ALA A 200 9.96 -9.05 -2.91
C ALA A 200 9.12 -8.94 -1.63
N PRO A 201 7.81 -8.69 -1.75
CA PRO A 201 6.93 -8.50 -0.59
C PRO A 201 6.80 -9.76 0.28
N ASN A 202 7.33 -10.87 -0.17
CA ASN A 202 7.37 -12.16 0.52
C ASN A 202 8.77 -12.52 1.07
N ASN A 203 9.71 -11.58 1.07
CA ASN A 203 11.06 -11.79 1.59
C ASN A 203 11.07 -11.71 3.13
N VAL A 204 10.83 -12.84 3.78
CA VAL A 204 10.79 -12.96 5.24
C VAL A 204 12.12 -12.55 5.89
N ASP A 205 13.26 -12.91 5.31
CA ASP A 205 14.57 -12.59 5.89
C ASP A 205 14.88 -11.08 5.86
N GLU A 206 14.48 -10.40 4.78
CA GLU A 206 14.57 -8.94 4.68
C GLU A 206 13.67 -8.24 5.73
N MET A 207 12.42 -8.68 5.88
CA MET A 207 11.51 -8.16 6.89
C MET A 207 12.05 -8.35 8.31
N ARG A 208 12.60 -9.53 8.62
CA ARG A 208 13.25 -9.80 9.90
C ARG A 208 14.46 -8.88 10.12
N GLY A 209 15.27 -8.66 9.09
CA GLY A 209 16.39 -7.73 9.13
C GLY A 209 15.97 -6.30 9.43
N ILE A 210 14.91 -5.81 8.81
CA ILE A 210 14.35 -4.47 9.04
C ILE A 210 13.84 -4.36 10.49
N LEU A 211 13.04 -5.33 10.95
CA LEU A 211 12.51 -5.37 12.31
C LEU A 211 13.60 -5.46 13.38
N ALA A 212 14.71 -6.14 13.09
CA ALA A 212 15.85 -6.26 13.99
C ALA A 212 16.81 -5.06 13.96
N GLY A 213 16.66 -4.17 13.00
CA GLY A 213 17.63 -3.09 12.80
C GLY A 213 18.98 -3.59 12.31
N ALA A 214 18.99 -4.54 11.38
CA ALA A 214 20.20 -5.11 10.81
C ALA A 214 21.12 -4.02 10.22
N ASN A 215 22.43 -4.29 10.21
CA ASN A 215 23.46 -3.39 9.70
C ASN A 215 23.55 -2.04 10.45
N GLY A 216 23.22 -2.01 11.75
CA GLY A 216 23.28 -0.82 12.58
C GLY A 216 22.13 0.16 12.37
N ARG A 217 21.12 -0.22 11.61
CA ARG A 217 19.92 0.59 11.38
C ARG A 217 19.00 0.61 12.59
N ARG A 218 18.15 1.61 12.67
CA ARG A 218 17.05 1.62 13.62
C ARG A 218 16.07 0.49 13.27
N PRO A 219 15.64 -0.33 14.26
CA PRO A 219 14.52 -1.26 14.05
C PRO A 219 13.27 -0.54 13.61
N MET A 220 12.66 -0.97 12.50
CA MET A 220 11.48 -0.34 11.91
C MET A 220 10.37 -1.37 11.69
N PRO A 221 9.09 -0.99 11.94
CA PRO A 221 7.94 -1.78 11.52
C PRO A 221 7.85 -1.92 10.00
N VAL A 222 7.18 -2.95 9.51
CA VAL A 222 6.98 -3.20 8.08
C VAL A 222 5.48 -3.29 7.78
N CYS A 223 4.96 -2.42 6.93
CA CYS A 223 3.62 -2.57 6.35
C CYS A 223 3.63 -3.78 5.42
N VAL A 224 2.59 -4.60 5.47
CA VAL A 224 2.43 -5.75 4.56
C VAL A 224 0.97 -5.99 4.23
N GLY A 225 0.69 -6.11 2.93
CA GLY A 225 -0.60 -6.53 2.40
C GLY A 225 -0.70 -8.05 2.34
N LEU A 226 -1.68 -8.62 3.00
CA LEU A 226 -1.93 -10.05 3.08
C LEU A 226 -3.25 -10.42 2.42
N SER A 227 -3.26 -11.45 1.58
CA SER A 227 -4.49 -12.05 1.09
C SER A 227 -5.29 -12.66 2.24
N ILE A 228 -6.57 -12.34 2.33
CA ILE A 228 -7.48 -12.84 3.35
C ILE A 228 -8.44 -13.85 2.74
N PHE A 229 -8.62 -14.97 3.44
CA PHE A 229 -9.54 -16.02 3.09
C PHE A 229 -10.61 -16.18 4.19
N ASP A 230 -11.80 -16.59 3.78
CA ASP A 230 -12.93 -16.77 4.68
C ASP A 230 -12.63 -17.80 5.77
N GLY A 231 -12.92 -17.47 7.02
CA GLY A 231 -12.65 -18.36 8.16
C GLY A 231 -11.18 -18.58 8.51
N CYS A 232 -10.24 -17.84 7.86
CA CYS A 232 -8.80 -18.02 8.08
C CYS A 232 -8.17 -16.96 9.00
N VAL A 233 -8.96 -16.11 9.65
CA VAL A 233 -8.47 -15.14 10.63
C VAL A 233 -9.26 -15.29 11.91
N GLU A 234 -8.68 -16.02 12.88
CA GLU A 234 -9.32 -16.33 14.14
C GLU A 234 -8.38 -16.07 15.32
N ASN A 235 -8.92 -15.61 16.43
CA ASN A 235 -8.20 -15.42 17.70
C ASN A 235 -6.88 -14.65 17.56
N GLY A 236 -6.83 -13.66 16.67
CA GLY A 236 -5.61 -12.89 16.41
C GLY A 236 -4.59 -13.62 15.54
N ARG A 237 -4.95 -14.70 14.86
CA ARG A 237 -4.07 -15.52 14.06
C ARG A 237 -4.53 -15.59 12.61
N PHE A 238 -3.58 -15.48 11.68
CA PHE A 238 -3.80 -15.71 10.24
C PHE A 238 -3.43 -17.15 9.92
N GLU A 239 -4.43 -17.97 9.62
CA GLU A 239 -4.27 -19.38 9.32
C GLU A 239 -4.32 -19.66 7.83
N PHE A 240 -3.61 -20.70 7.40
CA PHE A 240 -3.63 -21.12 6.01
C PHE A 240 -5.04 -21.53 5.56
N PRO A 241 -5.46 -21.15 4.35
CA PRO A 241 -6.66 -21.70 3.78
C PRO A 241 -6.50 -23.20 3.56
N VAL A 242 -7.61 -23.94 3.68
CA VAL A 242 -7.64 -25.38 3.43
C VAL A 242 -7.47 -25.61 1.93
N ALA A 243 -6.46 -26.39 1.56
CA ALA A 243 -6.23 -26.75 0.17
C ALA A 243 -7.09 -27.96 -0.22
N GLU A 244 -7.62 -27.92 -1.45
CA GLU A 244 -8.25 -29.08 -2.10
C GLU A 244 -7.70 -29.25 -3.50
N GLU A 245 -7.72 -30.46 -4.03
CA GLU A 245 -7.36 -30.73 -5.42
C GLU A 245 -8.62 -30.65 -6.29
N LYS A 246 -8.56 -29.79 -7.32
CA LYS A 246 -9.61 -29.63 -8.32
C LYS A 246 -8.97 -29.57 -9.71
N ASP A 247 -9.38 -30.46 -10.60
CA ASP A 247 -8.88 -30.54 -11.98
C ASP A 247 -7.35 -30.64 -12.05
N GLY A 248 -6.73 -31.43 -11.14
CA GLY A 248 -5.28 -31.59 -11.04
C GLY A 248 -4.50 -30.39 -10.50
N ARG A 249 -5.21 -29.40 -9.92
CA ARG A 249 -4.63 -28.19 -9.31
C ARG A 249 -5.03 -28.09 -7.84
N LEU A 250 -4.09 -27.63 -7.01
CA LEU A 250 -4.42 -27.24 -5.64
C LEU A 250 -5.11 -25.88 -5.66
N VAL A 251 -6.33 -25.84 -5.12
CA VAL A 251 -7.10 -24.61 -4.95
C VAL A 251 -7.48 -24.45 -3.47
N SER A 252 -7.85 -23.23 -3.08
CA SER A 252 -8.34 -22.97 -1.72
C SER A 252 -9.83 -23.33 -1.64
N LYS A 253 -10.22 -24.08 -0.61
CA LYS A 253 -11.63 -24.24 -0.21
C LYS A 253 -12.24 -22.96 0.31
N ASN A 254 -11.43 -22.16 1.00
CA ASN A 254 -11.85 -20.92 1.61
C ASN A 254 -11.94 -19.83 0.54
N ALA A 255 -13.05 -19.12 0.47
CA ALA A 255 -13.23 -18.05 -0.49
C ALA A 255 -12.25 -16.91 -0.22
N PHE A 256 -11.63 -16.39 -1.29
CA PHE A 256 -10.82 -15.17 -1.21
C PHE A 256 -11.72 -13.97 -0.89
N LYS A 257 -11.38 -13.23 0.16
CA LYS A 257 -12.14 -12.04 0.64
C LYS A 257 -11.52 -10.71 0.24
N GLY A 258 -10.27 -10.71 -0.14
CA GLY A 258 -9.53 -9.49 -0.51
C GLY A 258 -8.14 -9.44 0.09
N VAL A 259 -7.54 -8.26 0.05
CA VAL A 259 -6.24 -7.97 0.68
C VAL A 259 -6.48 -7.07 1.89
N HIS A 260 -5.75 -7.33 2.96
CA HIS A 260 -5.79 -6.54 4.19
C HIS A 260 -4.38 -6.13 4.58
N GLU A 261 -4.21 -4.86 4.89
CA GLU A 261 -2.94 -4.32 5.31
C GLU A 261 -2.78 -4.39 6.81
N VAL A 262 -1.63 -4.90 7.24
CA VAL A 262 -1.21 -4.94 8.65
C VAL A 262 0.18 -4.36 8.82
N LEU A 263 0.57 -4.07 10.04
CA LEU A 263 1.92 -3.60 10.36
C LEU A 263 2.66 -4.68 11.17
N LEU A 264 3.71 -5.27 10.57
CA LEU A 264 4.60 -6.16 11.30
C LEU A 264 5.42 -5.35 12.30
N VAL A 265 5.39 -5.77 13.56
CA VAL A 265 6.03 -5.05 14.69
C VAL A 265 6.99 -5.95 15.48
N GLY A 266 7.28 -7.13 14.96
CA GLY A 266 8.19 -8.07 15.55
C GLY A 266 8.10 -9.44 14.92
N TYR A 267 8.89 -10.35 15.43
CA TYR A 267 8.90 -11.75 15.01
C TYR A 267 9.44 -12.66 16.10
N GLU A 268 9.18 -13.93 15.95
CA GLU A 268 9.66 -15.01 16.81
C GLU A 268 9.97 -16.24 15.95
N ASP A 269 11.23 -16.67 15.99
CA ASP A 269 11.65 -17.92 15.35
C ASP A 269 11.18 -19.11 16.20
N ASP A 270 10.46 -20.00 15.56
CA ASP A 270 9.91 -21.20 16.18
C ASP A 270 9.85 -22.34 15.14
N SER A 271 10.66 -23.37 15.35
CA SER A 271 10.73 -24.50 14.42
C SER A 271 9.42 -25.31 14.31
N ALA A 272 8.50 -25.16 15.27
CA ALA A 272 7.19 -25.79 15.22
C ALA A 272 6.19 -25.02 14.33
N GLU A 273 6.46 -23.74 14.07
CA GLU A 273 5.62 -22.91 13.20
C GLU A 273 5.92 -23.15 11.71
N LYS A 274 4.91 -22.99 10.86
CA LYS A 274 5.06 -23.08 9.41
C LYS A 274 6.01 -21.99 8.90
N GLY A 275 7.08 -22.41 8.21
CA GLY A 275 8.14 -21.53 7.74
C GLY A 275 9.23 -21.25 8.79
N GLY A 276 9.16 -21.88 9.97
CA GLY A 276 10.19 -21.77 11.02
C GLY A 276 10.03 -20.55 11.93
N GLY A 277 8.84 -19.96 11.98
CA GLY A 277 8.54 -18.85 12.86
C GLY A 277 7.30 -18.05 12.45
N ARG A 278 7.07 -16.96 13.17
CA ARG A 278 5.91 -16.08 12.99
C ARG A 278 6.30 -14.63 13.17
N PHE A 279 5.62 -13.75 12.45
CA PHE A 279 5.62 -12.33 12.73
C PHE A 279 4.57 -11.99 13.78
N ILE A 280 4.87 -10.97 14.59
CA ILE A 280 3.93 -10.26 15.44
C ILE A 280 3.40 -9.09 14.63
N LEU A 281 2.10 -9.03 14.41
CA LEU A 281 1.46 -7.97 13.66
C LEU A 281 0.58 -7.08 14.54
N ARG A 282 0.49 -5.81 14.17
CA ARG A 282 -0.47 -4.83 14.68
C ARG A 282 -1.56 -4.66 13.63
N ASN A 283 -2.80 -4.90 14.04
CA ASN A 283 -3.99 -4.77 13.20
C ASN A 283 -4.65 -3.40 13.40
N SER A 284 -5.63 -3.09 12.56
CA SER A 284 -6.45 -1.89 12.60
C SER A 284 -7.93 -2.18 12.92
N TRP A 285 -8.21 -3.29 13.59
CA TRP A 285 -9.57 -3.70 13.98
C TRP A 285 -9.89 -3.43 15.46
N GLY A 286 -9.16 -2.47 16.05
CA GLY A 286 -9.35 -2.04 17.43
C GLY A 286 -8.66 -2.93 18.44
N ALA A 287 -8.59 -2.43 19.68
CA ALA A 287 -7.93 -3.11 20.79
C ALA A 287 -8.70 -4.36 21.29
N GLY A 288 -9.96 -4.55 20.88
CA GLY A 288 -10.73 -5.75 21.20
C GLY A 288 -10.38 -6.97 20.33
N TRP A 289 -9.63 -6.78 19.24
CA TRP A 289 -9.22 -7.87 18.36
C TRP A 289 -7.89 -8.48 18.85
N GLY A 290 -7.79 -9.83 18.81
CA GLY A 290 -6.58 -10.55 19.21
C GLY A 290 -6.11 -10.21 20.62
N ASP A 291 -4.81 -10.02 20.79
CA ASP A 291 -4.19 -9.58 22.04
C ASP A 291 -4.01 -8.05 22.04
N GLY A 292 -5.05 -7.31 22.42
CA GLY A 292 -4.99 -5.85 22.47
C GLY A 292 -4.82 -5.18 21.10
N GLY A 293 -5.35 -5.78 20.03
CA GLY A 293 -5.21 -5.34 18.64
C GLY A 293 -3.99 -5.90 17.92
N TYR A 294 -3.27 -6.83 18.55
CA TYR A 294 -2.13 -7.53 17.97
C TYR A 294 -2.46 -9.00 17.71
N GLY A 295 -1.73 -9.56 16.77
CA GLY A 295 -1.88 -10.95 16.39
C GLY A 295 -0.59 -11.51 15.81
N THR A 296 -0.70 -12.67 15.15
CA THR A 296 0.44 -13.36 14.55
C THR A 296 0.10 -13.88 13.17
N VAL A 297 1.13 -13.99 12.34
CA VAL A 297 1.08 -14.63 11.03
C VAL A 297 2.38 -15.43 10.83
N SER A 298 2.28 -16.68 10.37
CA SER A 298 3.47 -17.51 10.14
C SER A 298 4.31 -16.97 8.97
N TYR A 299 5.62 -17.23 9.00
CA TYR A 299 6.51 -16.85 7.89
C TYR A 299 6.03 -17.44 6.56
N ALA A 300 5.64 -18.72 6.56
CA ALA A 300 5.13 -19.36 5.36
C ALA A 300 3.85 -18.69 4.82
N TYR A 301 2.98 -18.14 5.67
CA TYR A 301 1.81 -17.39 5.19
C TYR A 301 2.23 -16.12 4.45
N VAL A 302 3.18 -15.37 5.00
CA VAL A 302 3.73 -14.16 4.36
C VAL A 302 4.41 -14.52 3.04
N GLU A 303 5.21 -15.58 2.99
CA GLU A 303 5.85 -16.06 1.75
C GLU A 303 4.84 -16.40 0.65
N CYS A 304 3.69 -16.98 1.02
CA CYS A 304 2.68 -17.43 0.06
C CYS A 304 1.67 -16.35 -0.33
N PHE A 305 1.33 -15.45 0.58
CA PHE A 305 0.12 -14.62 0.47
C PHE A 305 0.34 -13.13 0.66
N SER A 306 1.59 -12.66 0.77
CA SER A 306 1.86 -11.21 0.74
C SER A 306 1.82 -10.67 -0.69
N ASN A 307 1.29 -9.46 -0.82
CA ASN A 307 1.07 -8.80 -2.11
C ASN A 307 1.96 -7.58 -2.30
N GLU A 308 2.13 -6.80 -1.24
CA GLU A 308 3.04 -5.65 -1.20
C GLU A 308 3.61 -5.51 0.21
N ALA A 309 4.76 -4.87 0.34
CA ALA A 309 5.36 -4.55 1.63
C ALA A 309 6.19 -3.28 1.54
N GLY A 310 6.23 -2.52 2.64
CA GLY A 310 6.97 -1.28 2.68
C GLY A 310 7.30 -0.80 4.10
N THR A 311 8.32 0.04 4.20
CA THR A 311 8.80 0.61 5.48
C THR A 311 9.49 1.94 5.27
N ILE A 312 10.09 2.50 6.32
CA ILE A 312 11.00 3.65 6.27
C ILE A 312 12.42 3.15 6.60
N LEU A 313 13.39 3.45 5.73
CA LEU A 313 14.79 3.16 5.94
C LEU A 313 15.54 4.44 6.35
N GLN A 314 16.01 4.50 7.58
CA GLN A 314 16.57 5.69 8.21
C GLN A 314 17.83 6.20 7.52
N ASP A 315 18.66 5.35 6.95
CA ASP A 315 19.91 5.74 6.28
C ASP A 315 19.69 6.62 5.04
N MET A 316 18.45 6.67 4.52
CA MET A 316 18.08 7.57 3.44
C MET A 316 17.53 8.90 3.93
N VAL A 317 17.25 9.01 5.25
CA VAL A 317 16.66 10.18 5.91
C VAL A 317 17.71 11.04 6.62
N ASP A 318 18.80 10.43 7.11
CA ASP A 318 19.90 11.16 7.81
C ASP A 318 20.65 12.14 6.88
N TYR A 319 20.37 12.13 5.59
CA TYR A 319 20.91 13.12 4.63
C TYR A 319 20.17 14.47 4.66
N VAL A 320 19.17 14.64 5.52
CA VAL A 320 18.37 15.87 5.65
C VAL A 320 18.84 16.76 6.80
N GLY A 321 19.79 16.31 7.63
CA GLY A 321 20.48 17.11 8.63
C GLY A 321 21.44 18.10 7.97
N ASP A 322 21.21 19.39 8.18
CA ASP A 322 22.06 20.52 7.84
C ASP A 322 22.21 20.89 6.35
N GLY A 323 21.23 21.58 5.81
CA GLY A 323 21.39 22.36 4.57
C GLY A 323 20.58 21.90 3.36
N TYR A 324 19.50 21.19 3.55
CA TYR A 324 18.68 20.68 2.47
C TYR A 324 17.61 21.65 2.00
N ASN A 325 17.84 22.25 0.86
CA ASN A 325 16.91 23.13 0.15
C ASN A 325 15.91 22.30 -0.69
N GLY A 326 14.99 21.59 -0.09
CA GLY A 326 13.66 21.24 -0.63
C GLY A 326 13.52 20.67 -2.07
N LEU A 327 14.60 20.23 -2.71
CA LEU A 327 14.61 19.82 -4.12
C LEU A 327 15.34 18.49 -4.34
N ASN A 328 15.05 17.46 -3.57
CA ASN A 328 15.58 16.15 -3.91
C ASN A 328 14.48 15.20 -4.34
N THR A 329 14.65 14.86 -5.58
CA THR A 329 14.04 13.72 -6.24
C THR A 329 14.36 12.44 -5.50
N ILE A 330 13.34 11.59 -5.33
CA ILE A 330 13.52 10.17 -5.00
C ILE A 330 14.59 9.62 -5.93
N PRO A 331 15.58 8.87 -5.43
CA PRO A 331 16.46 8.16 -6.34
C PRO A 331 15.61 7.16 -7.11
N GLU A 332 15.38 7.43 -8.39
CA GLU A 332 14.86 6.41 -9.29
C GLU A 332 15.85 5.24 -9.29
N LEU A 333 15.35 4.10 -8.88
CA LEU A 333 16.08 2.85 -9.02
C LEU A 333 15.72 2.28 -10.39
N ASP A 334 16.72 1.84 -11.15
CA ASP A 334 16.48 1.08 -12.38
C ASP A 334 15.83 -0.28 -12.08
N ALA A 335 15.49 -1.03 -13.12
CA ALA A 335 14.87 -2.35 -12.99
C ALA A 335 15.73 -3.36 -12.19
N GLN A 336 17.02 -3.07 -11.99
CA GLN A 336 17.98 -3.84 -11.20
C GLN A 336 18.16 -3.26 -9.79
N GLY A 337 17.52 -2.09 -9.48
CA GLY A 337 17.57 -1.39 -8.19
C GLY A 337 18.88 -0.66 -7.95
N VAL A 338 19.53 -0.24 -9.00
CA VAL A 338 20.70 0.62 -8.94
C VAL A 338 20.24 2.08 -9.05
N ARG A 339 20.83 2.98 -8.25
CA ARG A 339 20.54 4.42 -8.31
C ARG A 339 20.84 4.97 -9.69
N VAL A 340 19.83 5.53 -10.34
CA VAL A 340 20.02 6.32 -11.56
C VAL A 340 20.50 7.72 -11.15
N LYS A 341 21.75 8.07 -11.48
CA LYS A 341 22.23 9.45 -11.34
C LYS A 341 21.57 10.29 -12.42
N ARG A 342 20.59 11.11 -12.07
CA ARG A 342 20.19 12.23 -12.94
C ARG A 342 21.22 13.36 -12.80
N SER A 343 21.83 13.77 -13.91
CA SER A 343 22.58 15.01 -14.00
C SER A 343 21.62 16.19 -13.80
N ARG A 344 22.02 17.11 -12.93
CA ARG A 344 21.29 18.36 -12.65
C ARG A 344 21.22 19.21 -13.89
N GLU A 345 20.04 19.65 -14.21
CA GLU A 345 19.76 20.96 -14.77
C GLU A 345 18.31 21.32 -14.45
N ILE A 346 18.08 22.20 -13.49
CA ILE A 346 16.88 23.05 -13.44
C ILE A 346 17.27 24.35 -12.74
N ASP A 347 17.42 25.37 -13.53
CA ASP A 347 17.37 26.75 -13.11
C ASP A 347 15.92 27.19 -12.84
N GLY A 348 15.74 27.85 -11.73
CA GLY A 348 14.78 28.90 -11.43
C GLY A 348 13.33 28.73 -11.91
N VAL A 349 12.45 28.31 -11.00
CA VAL A 349 11.01 28.61 -11.13
C VAL A 349 10.51 29.26 -9.84
N GLY A 350 10.13 30.50 -9.99
CA GLY A 350 9.65 31.37 -8.92
C GLY A 350 8.29 30.96 -8.34
N ASN A 351 8.00 31.56 -7.18
CA ASN A 351 6.90 31.34 -6.23
C ASN A 351 5.46 31.56 -6.74
N GLY A 352 5.14 31.32 -8.01
CA GLY A 352 3.84 31.71 -8.58
C GLY A 352 2.80 30.59 -8.83
N LYS A 353 3.10 29.32 -8.55
CA LYS A 353 2.25 28.20 -9.00
C LYS A 353 1.56 27.36 -7.89
N VAL A 354 1.60 27.78 -6.65
CA VAL A 354 1.03 27.00 -5.53
C VAL A 354 -0.50 27.20 -5.39
N VAL A 355 -1.07 28.23 -6.01
CA VAL A 355 -2.51 28.58 -5.86
C VAL A 355 -3.42 27.77 -6.80
N VAL A 356 -2.91 27.08 -7.80
CA VAL A 356 -3.74 26.41 -8.82
C VAL A 356 -4.12 24.96 -8.42
N LEU A 357 -3.48 24.37 -7.42
CA LEU A 357 -3.71 22.96 -7.06
C LEU A 357 -4.92 22.73 -6.15
N ALA A 358 -5.34 23.74 -5.40
CA ALA A 358 -6.51 23.65 -4.49
C ALA A 358 -7.86 23.64 -5.23
N ILE A 359 -7.89 24.11 -6.48
CA ILE A 359 -9.11 24.12 -7.33
C ILE A 359 -9.27 22.81 -8.12
N ALA A 360 -8.24 22.00 -8.19
CA ALA A 360 -8.22 20.78 -9.00
C ALA A 360 -8.97 19.59 -8.37
N VAL A 361 -9.25 19.61 -7.06
CA VAL A 361 -9.80 18.44 -6.34
C VAL A 361 -11.30 18.25 -6.57
N ALA A 362 -12.08 19.31 -6.60
CA ALA A 362 -13.47 19.26 -7.06
C ALA A 362 -13.59 18.89 -8.55
N ALA A 363 -12.50 19.13 -9.31
CA ALA A 363 -12.38 18.78 -10.72
C ALA A 363 -12.07 17.30 -10.98
N VAL A 364 -11.57 16.51 -10.03
CA VAL A 364 -11.11 15.14 -10.32
C VAL A 364 -12.28 14.17 -10.47
N THR A 365 -13.32 14.24 -9.64
CA THR A 365 -14.55 13.48 -9.87
C THR A 365 -15.28 14.00 -11.12
N ALA A 366 -15.32 15.32 -11.30
CA ALA A 366 -15.80 15.97 -12.52
C ALA A 366 -14.88 15.69 -13.72
N ALA A 367 -13.56 15.57 -13.55
CA ALA A 367 -12.60 15.28 -14.61
C ALA A 367 -12.66 13.80 -15.07
N ILE A 368 -12.89 12.86 -14.20
CA ILE A 368 -13.15 11.47 -14.62
C ILE A 368 -14.44 11.43 -15.45
N THR A 369 -15.50 12.09 -14.99
CA THR A 369 -16.76 12.19 -15.74
C THR A 369 -16.59 13.01 -17.02
N TRP A 370 -15.82 14.11 -17.01
CA TRP A 370 -15.56 14.97 -18.16
C TRP A 370 -14.57 14.34 -19.16
N VAL A 371 -13.51 13.67 -18.71
CA VAL A 371 -12.60 12.89 -19.56
C VAL A 371 -13.36 11.74 -20.18
N MET A 372 -14.21 11.05 -19.42
CA MET A 372 -15.08 10.02 -19.93
C MET A 372 -16.05 10.57 -20.98
N ALA A 373 -16.66 11.73 -20.75
CA ALA A 373 -17.57 12.40 -21.71
C ALA A 373 -16.86 12.94 -22.98
N LYS A 374 -15.54 13.19 -22.95
CA LYS A 374 -14.78 13.63 -24.14
C LYS A 374 -14.11 12.51 -24.92
N ILE A 375 -13.86 11.37 -24.27
CA ILE A 375 -13.21 10.21 -24.90
C ILE A 375 -14.26 9.28 -25.53
N PHE A 376 -15.49 9.29 -25.00
CA PHE A 376 -16.62 8.47 -25.41
C PHE A 376 -17.83 9.29 -25.84
#